data_147d18fe2455cde10c6e9a2df4336363
#
_entry.id   147d18fe2455cde10c6e9a2df4336363
#
_cell.length_a   1.000
_cell.length_b   1.000
_cell.length_c   1.000
_cell.angle_alpha   90.00
_cell.angle_beta   90.00
_cell.angle_gamma   90.00
#
_symmetry.space_group_name_H-M   'P 1'
#
loop_
_entity.id
_entity.type
_entity.pdbx_description
1 polymer ?
#
loop_
_entity_poly.entity_id
_entity_poly.type
_entity_poly.pdbx_seq_one_letter_code
_entity_poly.pdbx_strand_id
1 'polypeptide(L)'
;MATNETFDFRGPAGRLEAILMRPEGPPVGAAVVCHAHPLHGGMMHFKVVFRAAKALQSVGIAVLRFNFRGVGRSEGVHDHGTGEQEDARAALFEMQDRFPGLPLVLGGFSFGSAVALRVAARD
;
A
#
# COMPACT_ATOMS: atom_id res chain seq x y z
N MET A 1 16.41 -3.14 -14.26
CA MET A 1 16.75 -2.19 -13.21
C MET A 1 15.53 -1.95 -12.32
N ALA A 2 15.74 -1.91 -11.00
CA ALA A 2 14.67 -1.57 -10.07
C ALA A 2 14.26 -0.12 -10.26
N THR A 3 12.97 0.16 -10.23
CA THR A 3 12.44 1.51 -10.43
C THR A 3 11.37 1.84 -9.38
N ASN A 4 11.25 3.13 -9.07
CA ASN A 4 10.20 3.63 -8.18
C ASN A 4 9.41 4.70 -8.96
N GLU A 5 8.11 4.54 -8.96
CA GLU A 5 7.23 5.38 -9.78
C GLU A 5 6.12 5.95 -8.88
N THR A 6 6.01 7.28 -8.83
CA THR A 6 4.92 7.93 -8.11
C THR A 6 3.70 8.01 -9.00
N PHE A 7 2.52 7.74 -8.45
CA PHE A 7 1.26 7.85 -9.19
C PHE A 7 0.10 7.96 -8.20
N ASP A 8 -1.08 8.17 -8.75
CA ASP A 8 -2.31 8.18 -7.97
C ASP A 8 -3.20 7.05 -8.45
N PHE A 9 -3.96 6.43 -7.54
CA PHE A 9 -5.02 5.52 -7.92
C PHE A 9 -6.29 5.89 -7.17
N ARG A 10 -7.43 5.40 -7.63
CA ARG A 10 -8.70 5.83 -7.06
C ARG A 10 -9.17 4.87 -5.99
N GLY A 11 -9.41 5.42 -4.79
CA GLY A 11 -10.12 4.76 -3.72
C GLY A 11 -11.53 5.32 -3.58
N PRO A 12 -12.34 4.80 -2.63
CA PRO A 12 -13.73 5.27 -2.47
C PRO A 12 -13.86 6.73 -2.04
N ALA A 13 -12.86 7.26 -1.31
CA ALA A 13 -12.88 8.65 -0.85
C ALA A 13 -12.23 9.61 -1.86
N GLY A 14 -11.71 9.10 -2.98
CA GLY A 14 -11.06 9.88 -4.01
C GLY A 14 -9.67 9.37 -4.33
N ARG A 15 -8.81 10.27 -4.83
CA ARG A 15 -7.44 9.93 -5.24
C ARG A 15 -6.58 9.57 -4.04
N LEU A 16 -5.82 8.47 -4.16
CA LEU A 16 -4.84 8.05 -3.17
C LEU A 16 -3.44 8.18 -3.75
N GLU A 17 -2.55 8.80 -3.00
CA GLU A 17 -1.16 9.00 -3.39
C GLU A 17 -0.35 7.73 -3.16
N ALA A 18 0.45 7.33 -4.15
CA ALA A 18 1.15 6.04 -4.10
C ALA A 18 2.52 6.08 -4.75
N ILE A 19 3.33 5.11 -4.37
CA ILE A 19 4.61 4.81 -5.01
C ILE A 19 4.63 3.32 -5.34
N LEU A 20 4.85 3.00 -6.61
CA LEU A 20 5.05 1.62 -7.04
C LEU A 20 6.54 1.34 -7.16
N MET A 21 7.00 0.36 -6.41
CA MET A 21 8.41 -0.05 -6.38
C MET A 21 8.53 -1.36 -7.14
N ARG A 22 9.06 -1.28 -8.38
CA ARG A 22 9.23 -2.46 -9.22
C ARG A 22 10.58 -3.08 -8.98
N PRO A 23 10.67 -4.42 -8.88
CA PRO A 23 11.96 -5.10 -8.74
C PRO A 23 12.73 -5.07 -10.06
N GLU A 24 13.98 -5.47 -10.00
CA GLU A 24 14.76 -5.74 -11.20
C GLU A 24 14.20 -7.02 -11.85
N GLY A 25 13.90 -6.94 -13.14
CA GLY A 25 13.32 -8.06 -13.87
C GLY A 25 11.85 -8.29 -13.57
N PRO A 26 11.28 -9.39 -14.11
CA PRO A 26 9.88 -9.71 -13.88
C PRO A 26 9.60 -10.01 -12.41
N PRO A 27 8.54 -9.44 -11.81
CA PRO A 27 8.25 -9.70 -10.41
C PRO A 27 7.73 -11.13 -10.20
N VAL A 28 8.08 -11.71 -9.03
CA VAL A 28 7.62 -13.04 -8.64
C VAL A 28 6.40 -12.97 -7.72
N GLY A 29 6.03 -11.77 -7.29
CA GLY A 29 4.87 -11.53 -6.43
C GLY A 29 4.60 -10.04 -6.36
N ALA A 30 3.50 -9.68 -5.73
CA ALA A 30 3.12 -8.29 -5.52
C ALA A 30 2.71 -8.09 -4.05
N ALA A 31 2.94 -6.89 -3.53
CA ALA A 31 2.63 -6.58 -2.14
C ALA A 31 2.06 -5.18 -2.00
N VAL A 32 1.19 -5.01 -1.02
CA VAL A 32 0.72 -3.70 -0.56
C VAL A 32 1.16 -3.54 0.89
N VAL A 33 1.78 -2.42 1.22
CA VAL A 33 2.25 -2.13 2.57
C VAL A 33 1.53 -0.90 3.11
N CYS A 34 0.80 -1.07 4.21
CA CYS A 34 0.01 -0.03 4.86
C CYS A 34 0.79 0.63 5.99
N HIS A 35 0.75 1.96 6.04
CA HIS A 35 1.51 2.71 7.04
C HIS A 35 0.81 2.78 8.40
N ALA A 36 1.54 3.27 9.41
CA ALA A 36 1.07 3.42 10.78
C ALA A 36 0.00 4.52 10.91
N HIS A 37 -0.49 4.73 12.13
CA HIS A 37 -1.63 5.61 12.41
C HIS A 37 -1.40 7.03 11.89
N PRO A 38 -2.30 7.55 11.02
CA PRO A 38 -2.11 8.88 10.41
C PRO A 38 -2.03 10.02 11.42
N LEU A 39 -2.82 9.95 12.49
CA LEU A 39 -2.86 11.00 13.51
C LEU A 39 -1.60 11.01 14.39
N HIS A 40 -0.75 9.98 14.27
CA HIS A 40 0.52 9.89 14.99
C HIS A 40 1.71 9.98 14.02
N GLY A 41 1.53 10.66 12.88
CA GLY A 41 2.58 10.89 11.91
C GLY A 41 2.82 9.77 10.91
N GLY A 42 1.94 8.74 10.89
CA GLY A 42 2.09 7.64 9.93
C GLY A 42 1.86 8.10 8.51
N MET A 43 2.72 7.67 7.60
CA MET A 43 2.64 7.97 6.17
C MET A 43 3.52 6.99 5.39
N MET A 44 3.31 6.91 4.08
CA MET A 44 4.02 5.94 3.23
C MET A 44 5.53 6.15 3.17
N HIS A 45 6.02 7.34 3.53
CA HIS A 45 7.44 7.66 3.52
C HIS A 45 8.16 7.32 4.83
N PHE A 46 7.43 6.85 5.85
CA PHE A 46 8.02 6.52 7.14
C PHE A 46 9.07 5.42 6.96
N LYS A 47 10.19 5.50 7.70
CA LYS A 47 11.36 4.62 7.50
C LYS A 47 11.02 3.15 7.52
N VAL A 48 10.19 2.72 8.47
CA VAL A 48 9.81 1.31 8.62
C VAL A 48 9.08 0.81 7.37
N VAL A 49 8.14 1.60 6.85
CA VAL A 49 7.38 1.26 5.64
C VAL A 49 8.32 1.20 4.44
N PHE A 50 9.17 2.21 4.30
CA PHE A 50 10.13 2.27 3.20
C PHE A 50 11.09 1.07 3.23
N ARG A 51 11.65 0.77 4.41
CA ARG A 51 12.63 -0.32 4.53
C ARG A 51 12.01 -1.69 4.25
N ALA A 52 10.79 -1.92 4.75
CA ALA A 52 10.08 -3.17 4.47
C ALA A 52 9.80 -3.30 2.97
N ALA A 53 9.31 -2.24 2.35
CA ALA A 53 9.03 -2.22 0.92
C ALA A 53 10.31 -2.46 0.09
N LYS A 54 11.41 -1.81 0.48
CA LYS A 54 12.68 -1.98 -0.22
C LYS A 54 13.22 -3.40 -0.09
N ALA A 55 13.07 -4.02 1.08
CA ALA A 55 13.48 -5.40 1.27
C ALA A 55 12.69 -6.34 0.37
N LEU A 56 11.37 -6.15 0.27
CA LEU A 56 10.52 -6.94 -0.63
C LEU A 56 10.92 -6.71 -2.10
N GLN A 57 11.14 -5.47 -2.49
CA GLN A 57 11.59 -5.13 -3.83
C GLN A 57 12.90 -5.86 -4.18
N SER A 58 13.82 -5.93 -3.23
CA SER A 58 15.13 -6.54 -3.44
C SER A 58 15.08 -8.04 -3.66
N VAL A 59 14.00 -8.71 -3.26
CA VAL A 59 13.82 -10.14 -3.48
C VAL A 59 12.82 -10.45 -4.61
N GLY A 60 12.53 -9.48 -5.46
CA GLY A 60 11.75 -9.73 -6.67
C GLY A 60 10.26 -9.43 -6.55
N ILE A 61 9.83 -8.72 -5.52
CA ILE A 61 8.41 -8.41 -5.31
C ILE A 61 8.13 -6.96 -5.73
N ALA A 62 7.07 -6.76 -6.50
CA ALA A 62 6.56 -5.43 -6.81
C ALA A 62 5.76 -4.93 -5.60
N VAL A 63 6.11 -3.76 -5.08
CA VAL A 63 5.52 -3.26 -3.83
C VAL A 63 4.82 -1.94 -4.06
N LEU A 64 3.59 -1.83 -3.55
CA LEU A 64 2.86 -0.57 -3.51
C LEU A 64 2.89 -0.03 -2.09
N ARG A 65 3.42 1.17 -1.93
CA ARG A 65 3.24 1.99 -0.73
C ARG A 65 2.24 3.07 -1.08
N PHE A 66 1.34 3.39 -0.17
CA PHE A 66 0.38 4.46 -0.43
C PHE A 66 0.04 5.17 0.88
N ASN A 67 -0.49 6.38 0.74
CA ASN A 67 -1.03 7.14 1.87
C ASN A 67 -2.53 6.89 1.98
N PHE A 68 -2.98 6.48 3.17
CA PHE A 68 -4.40 6.38 3.45
C PHE A 68 -5.10 7.73 3.22
N ARG A 69 -6.43 7.68 3.09
CA ARG A 69 -7.25 8.89 2.93
C ARG A 69 -6.88 9.97 3.92
N GLY A 70 -6.81 11.20 3.44
CA GLY A 70 -6.49 12.36 4.27
C GLY A 70 -5.02 12.53 4.62
N VAL A 71 -4.13 11.62 4.20
CA VAL A 71 -2.69 11.69 4.47
C VAL A 71 -1.97 12.20 3.22
N GLY A 72 -1.04 13.14 3.40
CA GLY A 72 -0.27 13.70 2.30
C GLY A 72 -1.17 14.24 1.22
N ARG A 73 -1.01 13.75 -0.01
CA ARG A 73 -1.80 14.19 -1.16
C ARG A 73 -3.03 13.33 -1.41
N SER A 74 -3.29 12.33 -0.56
CA SER A 74 -4.48 11.51 -0.66
C SER A 74 -5.72 12.30 -0.24
N GLU A 75 -6.80 12.15 -1.02
CA GLU A 75 -8.07 12.83 -0.75
C GLU A 75 -8.83 12.15 0.38
N GLY A 76 -9.86 12.82 0.88
CA GLY A 76 -10.69 12.29 1.96
C GLY A 76 -10.20 12.71 3.34
N VAL A 77 -10.80 12.11 4.36
CA VAL A 77 -10.44 12.36 5.76
C VAL A 77 -10.30 11.05 6.50
N HIS A 78 -9.48 11.05 7.55
CA HIS A 78 -9.27 9.88 8.40
C HIS A 78 -10.60 9.33 8.91
N ASP A 79 -10.79 8.02 8.81
CA ASP A 79 -12.05 7.36 9.15
C ASP A 79 -11.89 6.25 10.19
N HIS A 80 -10.91 6.38 11.06
CA HIS A 80 -10.69 5.52 12.24
C HIS A 80 -10.60 4.02 11.91
N GLY A 81 -10.11 3.69 10.73
CA GLY A 81 -9.85 2.33 10.28
C GLY A 81 -10.91 1.73 9.38
N THR A 82 -12.14 2.22 9.40
CA THR A 82 -13.22 1.65 8.57
C THR A 82 -13.02 1.96 7.10
N GLY A 83 -12.93 3.25 6.76
CA GLY A 83 -12.69 3.67 5.37
C GLY A 83 -11.30 3.27 4.88
N GLU A 84 -10.33 3.23 5.77
CA GLU A 84 -8.97 2.81 5.44
C GLU A 84 -8.91 1.35 4.98
N GLN A 85 -9.80 0.49 5.48
CA GLN A 85 -9.92 -0.87 4.95
C GLN A 85 -10.27 -0.86 3.46
N GLU A 86 -11.18 0.03 3.07
CA GLU A 86 -11.56 0.15 1.66
C GLU A 86 -10.43 0.75 0.82
N ASP A 87 -9.62 1.64 1.39
CA ASP A 87 -8.43 2.16 0.72
C ASP A 87 -7.43 1.01 0.45
N ALA A 88 -7.19 0.17 1.46
CA ALA A 88 -6.29 -0.98 1.30
C ALA A 88 -6.84 -1.97 0.27
N ARG A 89 -8.15 -2.19 0.25
CA ARG A 89 -8.79 -3.05 -0.74
C ARG A 89 -8.61 -2.49 -2.15
N ALA A 90 -8.77 -1.18 -2.32
CA ALA A 90 -8.55 -0.52 -3.61
C ALA A 90 -7.09 -0.69 -4.05
N ALA A 91 -6.14 -0.60 -3.12
CA ALA A 91 -4.73 -0.83 -3.40
C ALA A 91 -4.47 -2.27 -3.87
N LEU A 92 -5.12 -3.25 -3.24
CA LEU A 92 -5.01 -4.65 -3.67
C LEU A 92 -5.54 -4.84 -5.09
N PHE A 93 -6.69 -4.24 -5.41
CA PHE A 93 -7.25 -4.31 -6.76
C PHE A 93 -6.31 -3.66 -7.78
N GLU A 94 -5.70 -2.55 -7.42
CA GLU A 94 -4.74 -1.87 -8.30
C GLU A 94 -3.56 -2.80 -8.62
N MET A 95 -3.02 -3.48 -7.60
CA MET A 95 -1.89 -4.38 -7.79
C MET A 95 -2.27 -5.65 -8.53
N GLN A 96 -3.45 -6.19 -8.27
CA GLN A 96 -3.96 -7.35 -8.99
C GLN A 96 -4.15 -7.05 -10.48
N ASP A 97 -4.61 -5.84 -10.79
CA ASP A 97 -4.82 -5.38 -12.15
C ASP A 97 -3.50 -5.19 -12.89
N ARG A 98 -2.49 -4.64 -12.21
CA ARG A 98 -1.16 -4.41 -12.81
C ARG A 98 -0.33 -5.68 -12.92
N PHE A 99 -0.52 -6.64 -12.01
CA PHE A 99 0.28 -7.87 -11.93
C PHE A 99 -0.63 -9.08 -11.81
N PRO A 100 -1.44 -9.37 -12.85
CA PRO A 100 -2.41 -10.47 -12.77
C PRO A 100 -1.70 -11.81 -12.63
N GLY A 101 -2.29 -12.69 -11.82
CA GLY A 101 -1.80 -14.05 -11.63
C GLY A 101 -0.66 -14.22 -10.66
N LEU A 102 -0.11 -13.14 -10.11
CA LEU A 102 0.97 -13.23 -9.12
C LEU A 102 0.42 -13.36 -7.70
N PRO A 103 1.15 -14.05 -6.80
CA PRO A 103 0.79 -14.02 -5.39
C PRO A 103 0.75 -12.59 -4.86
N LEU A 104 -0.25 -12.28 -4.07
CA LEU A 104 -0.48 -10.94 -3.55
C LEU A 104 -0.44 -10.95 -2.02
N VAL A 105 0.41 -10.12 -1.44
CA VAL A 105 0.63 -10.03 0.01
C VAL A 105 0.19 -8.66 0.49
N LEU A 106 -0.49 -8.63 1.64
CA LEU A 106 -0.89 -7.40 2.29
C LEU A 106 -0.19 -7.33 3.66
N GLY A 107 0.54 -6.26 3.88
CA GLY A 107 1.25 -6.04 5.14
C GLY A 107 0.96 -4.66 5.70
N GLY A 108 1.37 -4.43 6.95
CA GLY A 108 1.16 -3.14 7.57
C GLY A 108 1.88 -3.01 8.90
N PHE A 109 1.90 -1.78 9.42
CA PHE A 109 2.55 -1.44 10.67
C PHE A 109 1.55 -0.74 11.59
N SER A 110 1.43 -1.20 12.83
CA SER A 110 0.56 -0.59 13.84
C SER A 110 -0.89 -0.46 13.32
N PHE A 111 -1.39 0.75 13.12
CA PHE A 111 -2.72 1.01 12.56
C PHE A 111 -2.89 0.29 11.20
N GLY A 112 -1.87 0.38 10.33
CA GLY A 112 -1.88 -0.30 9.04
C GLY A 112 -1.98 -1.82 9.17
N SER A 113 -1.35 -2.38 10.20
CA SER A 113 -1.45 -3.81 10.49
C SER A 113 -2.88 -4.20 10.86
N ALA A 114 -3.54 -3.40 11.71
CA ALA A 114 -4.94 -3.65 12.09
C ALA A 114 -5.86 -3.56 10.88
N VAL A 115 -5.67 -2.57 10.02
CA VAL A 115 -6.44 -2.42 8.77
C VAL A 115 -6.21 -3.64 7.88
N ALA A 116 -4.96 -4.04 7.69
CA ALA A 116 -4.60 -5.17 6.83
C ALA A 116 -5.22 -6.48 7.33
N LEU A 117 -5.18 -6.72 8.63
CA LEU A 117 -5.78 -7.92 9.23
C LEU A 117 -7.28 -7.97 9.00
N ARG A 118 -7.97 -6.84 9.13
CA ARG A 118 -9.41 -6.77 8.93
C ARG A 118 -9.79 -7.01 7.47
N VAL A 119 -9.01 -6.47 6.53
CA VAL A 119 -9.22 -6.74 5.11
C VAL A 119 -9.01 -8.21 4.80
N ALA A 120 -7.92 -8.79 5.27
CA ALA A 120 -7.61 -10.21 5.06
C ALA A 120 -8.68 -11.13 5.65
N ALA A 121 -9.22 -10.78 6.82
CA ALA A 121 -10.26 -11.59 7.48
C ALA A 121 -11.58 -11.57 6.72
N ARG A 122 -11.86 -10.52 5.95
CA ARG A 122 -13.10 -10.39 5.15
C ARG A 122 -12.99 -11.08 3.79
N ASP A 123 -11.79 -11.24 3.32
CA ASP A 123 -11.49 -11.78 2.01
C ASP A 123 -10.94 -13.20 2.11
#